data_259bb5075325b03309adcd1a6d186634
#
_entry.id   259bb5075325b03309adcd1a6d186634
#
_cell.length_a   1.000
_cell.length_b   1.000
_cell.length_c   1.000
_cell.angle_alpha   90.00
_cell.angle_beta   90.00
_cell.angle_gamma   90.00
#
_symmetry.space_group_name_H-M   'P 1'
#
loop_
_entity.id
_entity.type
_entity.pdbx_description
1 polymer ?
#
loop_
_entity_poly.entity_id
_entity_poly.type
_entity_poly.pdbx_seq_one_letter_code
_entity_poly.pdbx_strand_id
1 'polypeptide(L)'
;MRTSTRRAKAWMRRAALLAIIGLMAACMPRLQPLGPLATAPQLRDHKFTAQDGTTLPVRIWLPDGEPKAVILAIHGFNDYANAFLDPANYWRRYGIATYAYDQRGFGNTPNRGLWPGTDVLTDDAAEMTRLLHGLYPHTPLYVLGESMGGAIAAVMLARDGTLPVDGLILCAPAVWTRDDMGPLQSGLLWLAAHSVPWMTVTGRGLGITPSDNIAMLRALARDPLVIKETRIDTIYGLADLMDAGMTDAGNIHVPVLVLYGDHDEIIPRDPTVEFLSRLHKADPHAYGAFYPKGYHMLLRDLDGETVMKDVKSWIADAQAPLPSGAEAHAAQALAAR
;
A
#
# COMPACT_ATOMS: atom_id res chain seq x y z
N MET A 1 31.29 -29.60 50.07
CA MET A 1 31.60 -29.51 48.62
C MET A 1 30.38 -29.77 47.68
N ARG A 2 29.32 -30.51 48.03
CA ARG A 2 28.17 -30.85 47.15
C ARG A 2 27.17 -29.71 46.91
N THR A 3 27.13 -28.63 47.71
CA THR A 3 26.17 -27.51 47.59
C THR A 3 26.59 -26.44 46.54
N SER A 4 27.91 -26.25 46.35
CA SER A 4 28.48 -25.31 45.40
C SER A 4 28.23 -25.73 43.93
N THR A 5 28.36 -27.02 43.61
CA THR A 5 28.17 -27.60 42.27
C THR A 5 26.69 -27.56 41.84
N ARG A 6 25.74 -27.69 42.78
CA ARG A 6 24.29 -27.56 42.49
C ARG A 6 23.90 -26.12 42.14
N ARG A 7 24.46 -25.13 42.85
CA ARG A 7 24.21 -23.70 42.58
C ARG A 7 24.83 -23.30 41.23
N ALA A 8 26.04 -23.74 40.89
CA ALA A 8 26.68 -23.48 39.59
C ALA A 8 25.89 -24.08 38.43
N LYS A 9 25.39 -25.32 38.55
CA LYS A 9 24.55 -25.96 37.55
C LYS A 9 23.18 -25.23 37.37
N ALA A 10 22.59 -24.75 38.44
CA ALA A 10 21.34 -23.99 38.37
C ALA A 10 21.56 -22.63 37.71
N TRP A 11 22.68 -21.96 37.98
CA TRP A 11 23.03 -20.69 37.36
C TRP A 11 23.31 -20.85 35.86
N MET A 12 24.08 -21.88 35.43
CA MET A 12 24.30 -22.20 34.03
C MET A 12 23.01 -22.52 33.28
N ARG A 13 22.08 -23.26 33.89
CA ARG A 13 20.77 -23.55 33.26
C ARG A 13 19.94 -22.27 33.09
N ARG A 14 19.95 -21.35 34.07
CA ARG A 14 19.27 -20.04 33.96
C ARG A 14 19.91 -19.16 32.89
N ALA A 15 21.23 -19.10 32.83
CA ALA A 15 21.96 -18.36 31.80
C ALA A 15 21.70 -18.92 30.40
N ALA A 16 21.69 -20.25 30.23
CA ALA A 16 21.36 -20.91 28.97
C ALA A 16 19.89 -20.63 28.57
N LEU A 17 18.95 -20.68 29.51
CA LEU A 17 17.54 -20.37 29.24
C LEU A 17 17.35 -18.90 28.82
N LEU A 18 18.01 -17.97 29.50
CA LEU A 18 18.00 -16.56 29.15
C LEU A 18 18.64 -16.30 27.77
N ALA A 19 19.73 -17.00 27.45
CA ALA A 19 20.37 -16.92 26.14
C ALA A 19 19.45 -17.47 25.03
N ILE A 20 18.75 -18.58 25.27
CA ILE A 20 17.76 -19.15 24.33
C ILE A 20 16.59 -18.18 24.16
N ILE A 21 16.02 -17.61 25.22
CA ILE A 21 14.95 -16.63 25.15
C ILE A 21 15.42 -15.37 24.38
N GLY A 22 16.63 -14.89 24.64
CA GLY A 22 17.23 -13.77 23.93
C GLY A 22 17.44 -14.05 22.43
N LEU A 23 17.88 -15.27 22.07
CA LEU A 23 18.02 -15.73 20.69
C LEU A 23 16.65 -15.84 20.01
N MET A 24 15.63 -16.38 20.67
CA MET A 24 14.28 -16.47 20.12
C MET A 24 13.66 -15.08 19.91
N ALA A 25 13.86 -14.15 20.82
CA ALA A 25 13.39 -12.77 20.66
C ALA A 25 14.08 -12.02 19.51
N ALA A 26 15.35 -12.34 19.22
CA ALA A 26 16.09 -11.77 18.11
C ALA A 26 15.60 -12.29 16.74
N CYS A 27 14.94 -13.46 16.71
CA CYS A 27 14.41 -14.09 15.51
C CYS A 27 12.93 -13.75 15.23
N MET A 28 12.33 -12.82 15.98
CA MET A 28 10.95 -12.36 15.73
C MET A 28 10.95 -11.24 14.68
N PRO A 29 9.92 -11.17 13.80
CA PRO A 29 9.70 -10.01 12.95
C PRO A 29 9.70 -8.71 13.76
N ARG A 30 10.45 -7.71 13.28
CA ARG A 30 10.61 -6.45 14.00
C ARG A 30 9.69 -5.41 13.42
N LEU A 31 8.79 -4.88 14.25
CA LEU A 31 7.99 -3.72 13.91
C LEU A 31 8.74 -2.41 14.20
N GLN A 32 8.37 -1.37 13.48
CA GLN A 32 8.80 -0.02 13.76
C GLN A 32 8.24 0.44 15.12
N PRO A 33 9.05 1.10 15.98
CA PRO A 33 8.52 1.65 17.22
C PRO A 33 7.56 2.81 16.90
N LEU A 34 6.49 2.92 17.67
CA LEU A 34 5.62 4.09 17.64
C LEU A 34 6.35 5.33 18.17
N GLY A 35 5.88 6.51 17.77
CA GLY A 35 6.33 7.77 18.31
C GLY A 35 5.97 7.93 19.81
N PRO A 36 6.64 8.84 20.54
CA PRO A 36 6.56 8.88 21.99
C PRO A 36 5.32 9.56 22.56
N LEU A 37 4.53 10.31 21.77
CA LEU A 37 3.50 11.20 22.31
C LEU A 37 2.22 11.14 21.49
N ALA A 38 1.08 11.11 22.19
CA ALA A 38 -0.22 11.37 21.57
C ALA A 38 -0.38 12.89 21.33
N THR A 39 -0.50 13.26 20.05
CA THR A 39 -0.77 14.64 19.61
C THR A 39 -2.02 14.65 18.74
N ALA A 40 -2.63 15.82 18.57
CA ALA A 40 -3.64 15.95 17.51
C ALA A 40 -2.95 15.86 16.15
N PRO A 41 -3.42 14.99 15.23
CA PRO A 41 -2.90 14.94 13.86
C PRO A 41 -2.98 16.30 13.18
N GLN A 42 -1.97 16.65 12.39
CA GLN A 42 -1.94 17.93 11.68
C GLN A 42 -1.17 17.87 10.37
N LEU A 43 -1.63 18.67 9.41
CA LEU A 43 -0.98 18.86 8.13
C LEU A 43 -0.49 20.32 8.04
N ARG A 44 0.84 20.52 8.08
CA ARG A 44 1.47 21.85 7.99
C ARG A 44 2.83 21.76 7.28
N ASP A 45 3.16 22.80 6.52
CA ASP A 45 4.50 22.97 5.92
C ASP A 45 5.00 21.70 5.18
N HIS A 46 4.13 21.09 4.35
CA HIS A 46 4.42 19.83 3.65
C HIS A 46 4.80 18.65 4.57
N LYS A 47 4.25 18.64 5.78
CA LYS A 47 4.45 17.57 6.77
C LYS A 47 3.12 17.15 7.36
N PHE A 48 2.91 15.86 7.41
CA PHE A 48 1.84 15.23 8.18
C PHE A 48 2.42 14.76 9.50
N THR A 49 1.91 15.27 10.62
CA THR A 49 2.24 14.76 11.96
C THR A 49 1.09 13.87 12.41
N ALA A 50 1.35 12.58 12.57
CA ALA A 50 0.39 11.60 13.02
C ALA A 50 0.13 11.69 14.53
N GLN A 51 -0.89 10.98 15.03
CA GLN A 51 -1.32 11.02 16.42
C GLN A 51 -0.22 10.68 17.42
N ASP A 52 0.72 9.82 17.05
CA ASP A 52 1.87 9.47 17.88
C ASP A 52 3.05 10.46 17.78
N GLY A 53 2.86 11.59 17.12
CA GLY A 53 3.89 12.63 16.92
C GLY A 53 4.90 12.33 15.79
N THR A 54 4.78 11.19 15.11
CA THR A 54 5.63 10.89 13.95
C THR A 54 5.32 11.86 12.81
N THR A 55 6.38 12.45 12.24
CA THR A 55 6.26 13.40 11.13
C THR A 55 6.64 12.75 9.81
N LEU A 56 5.75 12.82 8.84
CA LEU A 56 5.85 12.21 7.52
C LEU A 56 5.88 13.31 6.45
N PRO A 57 6.82 13.29 5.49
CA PRO A 57 6.86 14.24 4.38
C PRO A 57 5.62 14.14 3.50
N VAL A 58 5.09 15.28 3.06
CA VAL A 58 3.93 15.36 2.16
C VAL A 58 4.29 16.10 0.89
N ARG A 59 3.91 15.55 -0.26
CA ARG A 59 3.91 16.22 -1.56
C ARG A 59 2.51 16.66 -1.88
N ILE A 60 2.40 17.88 -2.42
CA ILE A 60 1.12 18.53 -2.70
C ILE A 60 1.17 19.10 -4.11
N TRP A 61 0.17 18.77 -4.92
CA TRP A 61 0.00 19.31 -6.26
C TRP A 61 -1.40 19.94 -6.35
N LEU A 62 -1.43 21.27 -6.38
CA LEU A 62 -2.67 22.04 -6.44
C LEU A 62 -2.98 22.46 -7.88
N PRO A 63 -4.27 22.51 -8.26
CA PRO A 63 -4.71 23.16 -9.48
C PRO A 63 -4.62 24.70 -9.36
N ASP A 64 -4.79 25.38 -10.49
CA ASP A 64 -5.04 26.80 -10.49
C ASP A 64 -6.48 27.06 -9.99
N GLY A 65 -6.62 27.77 -8.86
CA GLY A 65 -7.90 28.06 -8.20
C GLY A 65 -8.38 26.96 -7.25
N GLU A 66 -9.65 27.04 -6.86
CA GLU A 66 -10.26 26.09 -5.90
C GLU A 66 -10.36 24.68 -6.51
N PRO A 67 -9.96 23.64 -5.77
CA PRO A 67 -10.08 22.27 -6.25
C PRO A 67 -11.54 21.84 -6.47
N LYS A 68 -11.78 21.14 -7.58
CA LYS A 68 -13.06 20.48 -7.87
C LYS A 68 -13.16 19.10 -7.25
N ALA A 69 -12.02 18.48 -6.97
CA ALA A 69 -11.87 17.21 -6.24
C ALA A 69 -10.49 17.16 -5.60
N VAL A 70 -10.36 16.34 -4.56
CA VAL A 70 -9.12 16.06 -3.85
C VAL A 70 -8.81 14.56 -3.92
N ILE A 71 -7.57 14.20 -4.19
CA ILE A 71 -7.06 12.83 -4.11
C ILE A 71 -6.05 12.74 -2.97
N LEU A 72 -6.28 11.83 -2.02
CA LEU A 72 -5.23 11.29 -1.16
C LEU A 72 -4.60 10.09 -1.89
N ALA A 73 -3.34 10.20 -2.30
CA ALA A 73 -2.62 9.17 -3.01
C ALA A 73 -1.65 8.42 -2.09
N ILE A 74 -1.79 7.09 -1.98
CA ILE A 74 -1.04 6.19 -1.10
C ILE A 74 -0.15 5.30 -1.96
N HIS A 75 1.17 5.44 -1.83
CA HIS A 75 2.17 4.80 -2.70
C HIS A 75 2.35 3.31 -2.43
N GLY A 76 2.97 2.62 -3.39
CA GLY A 76 3.30 1.21 -3.33
C GLY A 76 4.52 0.88 -2.44
N PHE A 77 4.75 -0.42 -2.28
CA PHE A 77 5.84 -0.97 -1.48
C PHE A 77 7.21 -0.53 -2.01
N ASN A 78 8.12 -0.17 -1.11
CA ASN A 78 9.47 0.30 -1.42
C ASN A 78 9.58 1.63 -2.18
N ASP A 79 8.46 2.25 -2.54
CA ASP A 79 8.36 3.55 -3.21
C ASP A 79 8.10 4.68 -2.19
N TYR A 80 7.71 5.85 -2.65
CA TYR A 80 7.38 7.01 -1.82
C TYR A 80 6.45 7.98 -2.59
N ALA A 81 6.03 9.05 -1.96
CA ALA A 81 5.04 10.00 -2.51
C ALA A 81 5.34 10.52 -3.92
N ASN A 82 6.63 10.49 -4.37
CA ASN A 82 7.00 10.93 -5.72
C ASN A 82 6.49 10.01 -6.84
N ALA A 83 5.99 8.81 -6.53
CA ALA A 83 5.32 7.93 -7.47
C ALA A 83 4.19 8.63 -8.24
N PHE A 84 3.58 9.62 -7.61
CA PHE A 84 2.44 10.36 -8.15
C PHE A 84 2.80 11.68 -8.84
N LEU A 85 4.10 11.96 -9.10
CA LEU A 85 4.53 13.22 -9.74
C LEU A 85 3.82 13.47 -11.08
N ASP A 86 3.86 12.51 -11.99
CA ASP A 86 3.29 12.64 -13.33
C ASP A 86 1.76 12.59 -13.29
N PRO A 87 1.10 11.62 -12.61
CA PRO A 87 -0.35 11.61 -12.46
C PRO A 87 -0.91 12.88 -11.84
N ALA A 88 -0.33 13.36 -10.73
CA ALA A 88 -0.78 14.56 -10.05
C ALA A 88 -0.61 15.81 -10.93
N ASN A 89 0.49 15.92 -11.68
CA ASN A 89 0.68 17.00 -12.66
C ASN A 89 -0.32 16.91 -13.81
N TYR A 90 -0.77 15.72 -14.19
CA TYR A 90 -1.84 15.56 -15.15
C TYR A 90 -3.17 16.06 -14.57
N TRP A 91 -3.58 15.55 -13.39
CA TRP A 91 -4.89 15.81 -12.80
C TRP A 91 -5.08 17.26 -12.35
N ARG A 92 -4.03 17.95 -11.85
CA ARG A 92 -4.15 19.36 -11.45
C ARG A 92 -4.61 20.28 -12.59
N ARG A 93 -4.31 19.93 -13.86
CA ARG A 93 -4.76 20.66 -15.04
C ARG A 93 -6.28 20.63 -15.22
N TYR A 94 -6.94 19.70 -14.55
CA TYR A 94 -8.39 19.50 -14.59
C TYR A 94 -9.09 19.91 -13.31
N GLY A 95 -8.39 20.57 -12.39
CA GLY A 95 -8.96 21.05 -11.15
C GLY A 95 -8.90 20.05 -10.01
N ILE A 96 -8.08 18.98 -10.10
CA ILE A 96 -7.97 17.97 -9.06
C ILE A 96 -6.69 18.23 -8.25
N ALA A 97 -6.83 18.44 -6.94
CA ALA A 97 -5.70 18.50 -6.01
C ALA A 97 -5.25 17.08 -5.64
N THR A 98 -3.95 16.87 -5.53
CA THR A 98 -3.40 15.58 -5.10
C THR A 98 -2.46 15.78 -3.92
N TYR A 99 -2.66 14.98 -2.88
CA TYR A 99 -1.82 14.90 -1.69
C TYR A 99 -1.27 13.50 -1.59
N ALA A 100 0.04 13.37 -1.39
CA ALA A 100 0.69 12.09 -1.15
C ALA A 100 1.75 12.25 -0.06
N TYR A 101 1.80 11.35 0.89
CA TYR A 101 2.80 11.37 1.95
C TYR A 101 3.72 10.14 1.84
N ASP A 102 4.97 10.31 2.29
CA ASP A 102 5.88 9.17 2.45
C ASP A 102 5.39 8.36 3.64
N GLN A 103 4.93 7.13 3.39
CA GLN A 103 4.43 6.25 4.45
C GLN A 103 5.56 5.80 5.38
N ARG A 104 5.25 5.52 6.63
CA ARG A 104 6.23 5.03 7.62
C ARG A 104 7.04 3.86 7.06
N GLY A 105 8.34 3.90 7.27
CA GLY A 105 9.26 2.87 6.78
C GLY A 105 9.69 3.05 5.32
N PHE A 106 9.17 4.06 4.61
CA PHE A 106 9.45 4.31 3.20
C PHE A 106 9.89 5.75 2.95
N GLY A 107 10.44 6.03 1.77
CA GLY A 107 10.83 7.36 1.35
C GLY A 107 11.80 8.03 2.31
N ASN A 108 11.51 9.28 2.69
CA ASN A 108 12.32 10.07 3.62
C ASN A 108 11.72 10.07 5.04
N THR A 109 11.37 8.89 5.56
CA THR A 109 10.82 8.74 6.90
C THR A 109 11.82 8.12 7.87
N PRO A 110 11.65 8.29 9.20
CA PRO A 110 12.42 7.55 10.21
C PRO A 110 12.23 6.04 10.07
N ASN A 111 13.23 5.26 10.52
CA ASN A 111 13.19 3.79 10.54
C ASN A 111 12.91 3.14 9.16
N ARG A 112 13.37 3.77 8.09
CA ARG A 112 13.21 3.30 6.72
C ARG A 112 13.65 1.84 6.57
N GLY A 113 12.80 1.02 5.92
CA GLY A 113 13.01 -0.41 5.71
C GLY A 113 12.45 -1.30 6.82
N LEU A 114 11.93 -0.72 7.93
CA LEU A 114 11.20 -1.47 8.95
C LEU A 114 9.70 -1.38 8.73
N TRP A 115 9.00 -2.50 8.87
CA TRP A 115 7.54 -2.55 8.77
C TRP A 115 6.87 -1.84 9.95
N PRO A 116 5.95 -0.89 9.71
CA PRO A 116 5.29 -0.19 10.82
C PRO A 116 4.12 -0.97 11.43
N GLY A 117 3.61 -1.96 10.75
CA GLY A 117 2.37 -2.67 11.09
C GLY A 117 1.19 -2.19 10.23
N THR A 118 0.28 -3.12 9.92
CA THR A 118 -0.92 -2.84 9.12
C THR A 118 -1.78 -1.77 9.77
N ASP A 119 -2.03 -1.89 11.07
CA ASP A 119 -2.89 -0.96 11.81
C ASP A 119 -2.33 0.47 11.77
N VAL A 120 -1.02 0.63 11.98
CA VAL A 120 -0.36 1.95 11.95
C VAL A 120 -0.45 2.59 10.56
N LEU A 121 -0.28 1.80 9.49
CA LEU A 121 -0.40 2.32 8.11
C LEU A 121 -1.83 2.74 7.78
N THR A 122 -2.82 1.97 8.22
CA THR A 122 -4.24 2.28 8.00
C THR A 122 -4.71 3.46 8.85
N ASP A 123 -4.23 3.58 10.10
CA ASP A 123 -4.53 4.70 10.98
C ASP A 123 -3.95 6.01 10.45
N ASP A 124 -2.69 6.02 10.00
CA ASP A 124 -2.07 7.20 9.35
C ASP A 124 -2.88 7.64 8.12
N ALA A 125 -3.33 6.70 7.29
CA ALA A 125 -4.13 7.00 6.10
C ALA A 125 -5.52 7.56 6.48
N ALA A 126 -6.16 7.01 7.52
CA ALA A 126 -7.44 7.50 8.04
C ALA A 126 -7.31 8.91 8.64
N GLU A 127 -6.25 9.16 9.41
CA GLU A 127 -5.96 10.49 9.96
C GLU A 127 -5.75 11.53 8.85
N MET A 128 -4.95 11.20 7.83
CA MET A 128 -4.71 12.09 6.70
C MET A 128 -6.00 12.35 5.90
N THR A 129 -6.86 11.34 5.74
CA THR A 129 -8.18 11.46 5.11
C THR A 129 -9.05 12.48 5.86
N ARG A 130 -9.13 12.38 7.20
CA ARG A 130 -9.90 13.33 8.03
C ARG A 130 -9.33 14.75 7.97
N LEU A 131 -8.00 14.90 7.95
CA LEU A 131 -7.34 16.21 7.82
C LEU A 131 -7.66 16.86 6.48
N LEU A 132 -7.64 16.10 5.38
CA LEU A 132 -7.97 16.63 4.05
C LEU A 132 -9.45 16.99 3.95
N HIS A 133 -10.36 16.19 4.49
CA HIS A 133 -11.77 16.56 4.56
C HIS A 133 -11.99 17.83 5.39
N GLY A 134 -11.29 17.99 6.51
CA GLY A 134 -11.34 19.22 7.31
C GLY A 134 -10.80 20.44 6.56
N LEU A 135 -9.83 20.26 5.66
CA LEU A 135 -9.27 21.32 4.81
C LEU A 135 -10.19 21.64 3.61
N TYR A 136 -10.92 20.64 3.10
CA TYR A 136 -11.80 20.72 1.93
C TYR A 136 -13.21 20.17 2.22
N PRO A 137 -13.98 20.76 3.16
CA PRO A 137 -15.21 20.16 3.67
C PRO A 137 -16.37 20.11 2.65
N HIS A 138 -16.24 20.80 1.53
CA HIS A 138 -17.26 20.88 0.46
C HIS A 138 -16.75 20.37 -0.89
N THR A 139 -15.56 19.75 -0.91
CA THR A 139 -14.93 19.25 -2.13
C THR A 139 -14.87 17.74 -2.05
N PRO A 140 -15.33 17.00 -3.08
CA PRO A 140 -15.25 15.54 -3.08
C PRO A 140 -13.83 15.04 -2.83
N LEU A 141 -13.69 14.05 -1.93
CA LEU A 141 -12.42 13.47 -1.51
C LEU A 141 -12.35 12.01 -1.95
N TYR A 142 -11.35 11.68 -2.72
CA TYR A 142 -11.05 10.34 -3.20
C TYR A 142 -9.76 9.83 -2.56
N VAL A 143 -9.73 8.53 -2.26
CA VAL A 143 -8.49 7.84 -1.89
C VAL A 143 -8.02 7.01 -3.07
N LEU A 144 -6.77 7.20 -3.48
CA LEU A 144 -6.12 6.41 -4.52
C LEU A 144 -4.95 5.64 -3.91
N GLY A 145 -4.97 4.31 -4.00
CA GLY A 145 -3.88 3.47 -3.55
C GLY A 145 -3.24 2.67 -4.68
N GLU A 146 -1.92 2.74 -4.81
CA GLU A 146 -1.14 1.93 -5.75
C GLU A 146 -0.52 0.74 -5.01
N SER A 147 -0.74 -0.49 -5.49
CA SER A 147 -0.12 -1.71 -4.95
C SER A 147 -0.36 -1.85 -3.44
N MET A 148 0.68 -1.84 -2.60
CA MET A 148 0.56 -1.82 -1.14
C MET A 148 -0.38 -0.71 -0.65
N GLY A 149 -0.29 0.49 -1.24
CA GLY A 149 -1.18 1.60 -0.91
C GLY A 149 -2.65 1.28 -1.21
N GLY A 150 -2.91 0.45 -2.22
CA GLY A 150 -4.25 -0.06 -2.52
C GLY A 150 -4.78 -0.99 -1.43
N ALA A 151 -3.94 -1.90 -0.92
CA ALA A 151 -4.30 -2.76 0.20
C ALA A 151 -4.56 -1.95 1.48
N ILE A 152 -3.71 -0.93 1.78
CA ILE A 152 -3.91 -0.03 2.92
C ILE A 152 -5.25 0.71 2.81
N ALA A 153 -5.55 1.31 1.64
CA ALA A 153 -6.79 2.03 1.41
C ALA A 153 -8.03 1.13 1.55
N ALA A 154 -7.94 -0.09 1.04
CA ALA A 154 -9.01 -1.08 1.16
C ALA A 154 -9.27 -1.47 2.62
N VAL A 155 -8.22 -1.84 3.37
CA VAL A 155 -8.32 -2.19 4.80
C VAL A 155 -8.81 -1.01 5.64
N MET A 156 -8.31 0.20 5.37
CA MET A 156 -8.74 1.43 6.04
C MET A 156 -10.25 1.65 5.93
N LEU A 157 -10.79 1.61 4.70
CA LEU A 157 -12.21 1.86 4.46
C LEU A 157 -13.11 0.70 4.89
N ALA A 158 -12.63 -0.53 4.82
CA ALA A 158 -13.35 -1.69 5.33
C ALA A 158 -13.51 -1.67 6.86
N ARG A 159 -12.52 -1.13 7.57
CA ARG A 159 -12.53 -1.03 9.05
C ARG A 159 -13.25 0.19 9.58
N ASP A 160 -13.19 1.30 8.85
CA ASP A 160 -13.87 2.55 9.22
C ASP A 160 -14.69 3.08 8.03
N GLY A 161 -15.88 2.54 7.85
CA GLY A 161 -16.85 2.98 6.84
C GLY A 161 -17.44 4.38 7.09
N THR A 162 -17.04 5.07 8.17
CA THR A 162 -17.48 6.45 8.47
C THR A 162 -16.52 7.51 7.94
N LEU A 163 -15.40 7.10 7.36
CA LEU A 163 -14.46 8.04 6.76
C LEU A 163 -15.12 8.83 5.62
N PRO A 164 -14.87 10.15 5.56
CA PRO A 164 -15.49 11.04 4.59
C PRO A 164 -14.78 10.90 3.23
N VAL A 165 -15.07 9.81 2.52
CA VAL A 165 -14.48 9.46 1.21
C VAL A 165 -15.62 9.25 0.21
N ASP A 166 -15.57 9.97 -0.91
CA ASP A 166 -16.56 9.89 -1.98
C ASP A 166 -16.28 8.74 -2.98
N GLY A 167 -15.06 8.20 -2.97
CA GLY A 167 -14.72 7.03 -3.78
C GLY A 167 -13.28 6.55 -3.57
N LEU A 168 -13.09 5.26 -3.86
CA LEU A 168 -11.83 4.53 -3.72
C LEU A 168 -11.30 4.10 -5.09
N ILE A 169 -10.05 4.45 -5.39
CA ILE A 169 -9.36 4.06 -6.63
C ILE A 169 -8.19 3.16 -6.26
N LEU A 170 -8.21 1.94 -6.75
CA LEU A 170 -7.22 0.91 -6.46
C LEU A 170 -6.43 0.56 -7.71
N CYS A 171 -5.18 0.98 -7.79
CA CYS A 171 -4.30 0.74 -8.91
C CYS A 171 -3.40 -0.46 -8.63
N ALA A 172 -3.60 -1.57 -9.34
CA ALA A 172 -2.88 -2.82 -9.16
C ALA A 172 -2.75 -3.21 -7.66
N PRO A 173 -3.88 -3.27 -6.89
CA PRO A 173 -3.83 -3.41 -5.43
C PRO A 173 -3.10 -4.69 -5.01
N ALA A 174 -2.33 -4.62 -3.92
CA ALA A 174 -1.61 -5.77 -3.38
C ALA A 174 -2.58 -6.69 -2.62
N VAL A 175 -3.18 -7.64 -3.35
CA VAL A 175 -4.21 -8.58 -2.84
C VAL A 175 -3.85 -10.05 -3.09
N TRP A 176 -2.56 -10.34 -3.29
CA TRP A 176 -2.04 -11.70 -3.46
C TRP A 176 -1.79 -12.34 -2.09
N THR A 177 -2.75 -13.14 -1.63
CA THR A 177 -2.75 -13.70 -0.26
C THR A 177 -1.84 -14.92 -0.09
N ARG A 178 -1.62 -15.30 1.18
CA ARG A 178 -0.89 -16.54 1.50
C ARG A 178 -1.61 -17.80 1.00
N ASP A 179 -2.93 -17.78 0.90
CA ASP A 179 -3.70 -18.89 0.34
C ASP A 179 -3.39 -19.07 -1.16
N ASP A 180 -3.22 -17.95 -1.90
CA ASP A 180 -2.83 -17.97 -3.31
C ASP A 180 -1.36 -18.36 -3.52
N MET A 181 -0.47 -18.00 -2.59
CA MET A 181 0.96 -18.38 -2.63
C MET A 181 1.19 -19.88 -2.46
N GLY A 182 0.24 -20.57 -1.83
CA GLY A 182 0.35 -21.99 -1.50
C GLY A 182 1.23 -22.29 -0.28
N PRO A 183 1.10 -23.50 0.30
CA PRO A 183 1.65 -23.83 1.63
C PRO A 183 3.18 -23.82 1.70
N LEU A 184 3.87 -24.18 0.61
CA LEU A 184 5.34 -24.20 0.60
C LEU A 184 5.91 -22.79 0.65
N GLN A 185 5.42 -21.89 -0.20
CA GLN A 185 5.92 -20.51 -0.27
C GLN A 185 5.57 -19.74 0.99
N SER A 186 4.33 -19.86 1.50
CA SER A 186 3.89 -19.26 2.76
C SER A 186 4.68 -19.79 3.94
N GLY A 187 4.95 -21.10 4.01
CA GLY A 187 5.75 -21.73 5.05
C GLY A 187 7.22 -21.28 5.02
N LEU A 188 7.82 -21.14 3.84
CA LEU A 188 9.18 -20.63 3.69
C LEU A 188 9.28 -19.16 4.10
N LEU A 189 8.32 -18.33 3.73
CA LEU A 189 8.26 -16.94 4.15
C LEU A 189 8.14 -16.84 5.68
N TRP A 190 7.24 -17.63 6.29
CA TRP A 190 7.09 -17.68 7.75
C TRP A 190 8.39 -18.09 8.44
N LEU A 191 9.02 -19.20 7.98
CA LEU A 191 10.27 -19.70 8.55
C LEU A 191 11.39 -18.67 8.44
N ALA A 192 11.54 -18.02 7.29
CA ALA A 192 12.56 -17.00 7.08
C ALA A 192 12.32 -15.77 7.97
N ALA A 193 11.06 -15.31 8.08
CA ALA A 193 10.68 -14.17 8.92
C ALA A 193 10.91 -14.43 10.43
N HIS A 194 10.86 -15.71 10.87
CA HIS A 194 11.06 -16.10 12.27
C HIS A 194 12.44 -16.71 12.56
N SER A 195 13.33 -16.74 11.55
CA SER A 195 14.71 -17.23 11.71
C SER A 195 15.74 -16.16 11.39
N VAL A 196 15.54 -15.42 10.31
CA VAL A 196 16.47 -14.40 9.80
C VAL A 196 15.74 -13.13 9.35
N PRO A 197 14.87 -12.53 10.21
CA PRO A 197 13.99 -11.43 9.85
C PRO A 197 14.73 -10.21 9.27
N TRP A 198 15.95 -9.98 9.72
CA TRP A 198 16.79 -8.84 9.32
C TRP A 198 17.46 -9.00 7.96
N MET A 199 17.50 -10.23 7.40
CA MET A 199 18.09 -10.44 6.08
C MET A 199 17.32 -9.65 5.03
N THR A 200 18.03 -9.12 4.05
CA THR A 200 17.44 -8.41 2.91
C THR A 200 17.47 -9.27 1.66
N VAL A 201 16.45 -9.09 0.85
CA VAL A 201 16.34 -9.67 -0.49
C VAL A 201 16.10 -8.55 -1.52
N THR A 202 16.44 -8.84 -2.76
CA THR A 202 16.24 -7.90 -3.88
C THR A 202 15.46 -8.57 -4.99
N GLY A 203 14.62 -7.82 -5.68
CA GLY A 203 13.95 -8.26 -6.91
C GLY A 203 14.87 -8.33 -8.15
N ARG A 204 16.14 -7.93 -8.02
CA ARG A 204 17.08 -7.97 -9.15
C ARG A 204 17.30 -9.39 -9.63
N GLY A 205 17.19 -9.60 -10.93
CA GLY A 205 17.44 -10.90 -11.55
C GLY A 205 16.26 -11.88 -11.52
N LEU A 206 15.10 -11.49 -10.99
CA LEU A 206 13.88 -12.29 -11.05
C LEU A 206 13.20 -12.29 -12.42
N GLY A 207 13.64 -11.40 -13.34
CA GLY A 207 13.04 -11.28 -14.67
C GLY A 207 11.67 -10.59 -14.69
N ILE A 208 11.24 -10.02 -13.57
CA ILE A 208 9.96 -9.31 -13.43
C ILE A 208 10.06 -7.93 -14.08
N THR A 209 9.08 -7.59 -14.90
CA THR A 209 8.94 -6.29 -15.58
C THR A 209 7.80 -5.48 -14.97
N PRO A 210 8.07 -4.55 -14.04
CA PRO A 210 7.00 -3.80 -13.36
C PRO A 210 6.36 -2.70 -14.24
N SER A 211 6.97 -2.34 -15.37
CA SER A 211 6.50 -1.31 -16.31
C SER A 211 7.20 -1.45 -17.66
N ASP A 212 6.57 -1.04 -18.72
CA ASP A 212 7.19 -0.88 -20.06
C ASP A 212 8.00 0.42 -20.19
N ASN A 213 7.91 1.32 -19.23
CA ASN A 213 8.63 2.61 -19.20
C ASN A 213 10.05 2.44 -18.65
N ILE A 214 10.95 1.98 -19.52
CA ILE A 214 12.35 1.70 -19.14
C ILE A 214 13.08 2.96 -18.65
N ALA A 215 12.73 4.14 -19.16
CA ALA A 215 13.34 5.39 -18.70
C ALA A 215 12.98 5.68 -17.24
N MET A 216 11.73 5.52 -16.87
CA MET A 216 11.24 5.63 -15.50
C MET A 216 11.86 4.57 -14.58
N LEU A 217 11.93 3.30 -15.00
CA LEU A 217 12.56 2.23 -14.22
C LEU A 217 14.04 2.50 -13.94
N ARG A 218 14.77 3.06 -14.92
CA ARG A 218 16.17 3.49 -14.71
C ARG A 218 16.30 4.65 -13.72
N ALA A 219 15.34 5.57 -13.72
CA ALA A 219 15.29 6.66 -12.74
C ALA A 219 15.04 6.11 -11.32
N LEU A 220 14.03 5.24 -11.15
CA LEU A 220 13.76 4.55 -9.88
C LEU A 220 14.96 3.76 -9.34
N ALA A 221 15.67 3.07 -10.23
CA ALA A 221 16.86 2.30 -9.85
C ALA A 221 17.98 3.19 -9.25
N ARG A 222 18.04 4.48 -9.62
CA ARG A 222 19.02 5.46 -9.14
C ARG A 222 18.53 6.30 -7.96
N ASP A 223 17.22 6.33 -7.73
CA ASP A 223 16.64 7.14 -6.68
C ASP A 223 16.99 6.56 -5.30
N PRO A 224 17.68 7.33 -4.42
CA PRO A 224 18.09 6.85 -3.11
C PRO A 224 16.92 6.67 -2.13
N LEU A 225 15.76 7.28 -2.40
CA LEU A 225 14.56 7.16 -1.56
C LEU A 225 13.75 5.90 -1.86
N VAL A 226 13.93 5.28 -3.02
CA VAL A 226 13.35 3.97 -3.35
C VAL A 226 14.17 2.86 -2.71
N ILE A 227 13.55 1.95 -1.96
CA ILE A 227 14.21 0.82 -1.30
C ILE A 227 14.51 -0.26 -2.33
N LYS A 228 15.77 -0.71 -2.40
CA LYS A 228 16.25 -1.72 -3.36
C LYS A 228 16.46 -3.09 -2.73
N GLU A 229 16.66 -3.11 -1.43
CA GLU A 229 16.90 -4.31 -0.63
C GLU A 229 15.93 -4.32 0.53
N THR A 230 15.02 -5.29 0.53
CA THR A 230 13.90 -5.36 1.45
C THR A 230 14.12 -6.43 2.50
N ARG A 231 13.92 -6.09 3.76
CA ARG A 231 13.99 -7.03 4.88
C ARG A 231 12.89 -8.09 4.76
N ILE A 232 13.21 -9.31 5.18
CA ILE A 232 12.26 -10.43 5.15
C ILE A 232 11.06 -10.18 6.07
N ASP A 233 11.28 -9.60 7.26
CA ASP A 233 10.17 -9.25 8.16
C ASP A 233 9.25 -8.16 7.59
N THR A 234 9.75 -7.25 6.77
CA THR A 234 8.95 -6.25 6.07
C THR A 234 8.09 -6.89 4.96
N ILE A 235 8.63 -7.88 4.23
CA ILE A 235 7.86 -8.67 3.25
C ILE A 235 6.78 -9.50 3.96
N TYR A 236 7.09 -10.07 5.12
CA TYR A 236 6.13 -10.82 5.92
C TYR A 236 4.96 -9.93 6.37
N GLY A 237 5.25 -8.71 6.83
CA GLY A 237 4.22 -7.72 7.17
C GLY A 237 3.39 -7.25 5.98
N LEU A 238 3.99 -7.14 4.79
CA LEU A 238 3.23 -6.89 3.56
C LEU A 238 2.25 -8.03 3.26
N ALA A 239 2.65 -9.30 3.48
CA ALA A 239 1.75 -10.43 3.31
C ALA A 239 0.59 -10.40 4.31
N ASP A 240 0.81 -9.97 5.56
CA ASP A 240 -0.28 -9.75 6.54
C ASP A 240 -1.29 -8.69 6.04
N LEU A 241 -0.79 -7.61 5.46
CA LEU A 241 -1.64 -6.56 4.88
C LEU A 241 -2.44 -7.07 3.67
N MET A 242 -1.81 -7.86 2.78
CA MET A 242 -2.48 -8.44 1.60
C MET A 242 -3.61 -9.39 2.01
N ASP A 243 -3.37 -10.24 3.02
CA ASP A 243 -4.39 -11.13 3.58
C ASP A 243 -5.57 -10.32 4.16
N ALA A 244 -5.28 -9.26 4.91
CA ALA A 244 -6.31 -8.37 5.47
C ALA A 244 -7.11 -7.68 4.35
N GLY A 245 -6.44 -7.12 3.33
CA GLY A 245 -7.10 -6.46 2.20
C GLY A 245 -8.09 -7.37 1.47
N MET A 246 -7.69 -8.60 1.19
CA MET A 246 -8.56 -9.59 0.55
C MET A 246 -9.73 -10.00 1.47
N THR A 247 -9.46 -10.20 2.76
CA THR A 247 -10.48 -10.63 3.73
C THR A 247 -11.54 -9.56 3.95
N ASP A 248 -11.11 -8.31 4.07
CA ASP A 248 -11.97 -7.19 4.44
C ASP A 248 -12.71 -6.57 3.25
N ALA A 249 -12.43 -7.00 2.00
CA ALA A 249 -12.96 -6.41 0.76
C ALA A 249 -14.50 -6.25 0.75
N GLY A 250 -15.23 -7.21 1.32
CA GLY A 250 -16.70 -7.18 1.38
C GLY A 250 -17.30 -6.11 2.31
N ASN A 251 -16.46 -5.42 3.10
CA ASN A 251 -16.89 -4.38 4.05
C ASN A 251 -16.69 -2.96 3.51
N ILE A 252 -16.29 -2.81 2.25
CA ILE A 252 -16.11 -1.50 1.62
C ILE A 252 -17.45 -1.05 1.02
N HIS A 253 -17.94 0.13 1.43
CA HIS A 253 -19.28 0.65 1.09
C HIS A 253 -19.23 2.00 0.37
N VAL A 254 -18.10 2.36 -0.21
CA VAL A 254 -17.97 3.54 -1.08
C VAL A 254 -17.84 3.08 -2.53
N PRO A 255 -18.11 3.92 -3.54
CA PRO A 255 -17.83 3.60 -4.94
C PRO A 255 -16.37 3.20 -5.13
N VAL A 256 -16.09 2.09 -5.82
CA VAL A 256 -14.73 1.58 -6.04
C VAL A 256 -14.43 1.44 -7.52
N LEU A 257 -13.24 1.90 -7.92
CA LEU A 257 -12.63 1.64 -9.22
C LEU A 257 -11.34 0.83 -9.05
N VAL A 258 -11.28 -0.39 -9.57
CA VAL A 258 -10.09 -1.25 -9.57
C VAL A 258 -9.44 -1.20 -10.95
N LEU A 259 -8.20 -0.72 -11.02
CA LEU A 259 -7.38 -0.62 -12.23
C LEU A 259 -6.33 -1.74 -12.23
N TYR A 260 -6.22 -2.50 -13.30
CA TYR A 260 -5.29 -3.63 -13.39
C TYR A 260 -4.67 -3.76 -14.78
N GLY A 261 -3.40 -4.07 -14.85
CA GLY A 261 -2.67 -4.33 -16.09
C GLY A 261 -2.55 -5.83 -16.37
N ASP A 262 -2.95 -6.29 -17.56
CA ASP A 262 -2.89 -7.72 -17.89
C ASP A 262 -1.44 -8.26 -17.99
N HIS A 263 -0.42 -7.36 -18.07
CA HIS A 263 1.01 -7.70 -17.98
C HIS A 263 1.60 -7.49 -16.60
N ASP A 264 0.76 -7.40 -15.53
CA ASP A 264 1.25 -7.34 -14.16
C ASP A 264 1.88 -8.68 -13.75
N GLU A 265 3.22 -8.67 -13.60
CA GLU A 265 4.00 -9.83 -13.16
C GLU A 265 4.27 -9.82 -11.64
N ILE A 266 3.76 -8.82 -10.91
CA ILE A 266 3.94 -8.67 -9.45
C ILE A 266 2.72 -9.18 -8.70
N ILE A 267 1.53 -8.72 -9.09
CA ILE A 267 0.27 -9.19 -8.52
C ILE A 267 -0.44 -10.05 -9.57
N PRO A 268 -0.63 -11.35 -9.30
CA PRO A 268 -1.30 -12.24 -10.24
C PRO A 268 -2.75 -11.79 -10.54
N ARG A 269 -3.22 -12.15 -11.73
CA ARG A 269 -4.55 -11.76 -12.21
C ARG A 269 -5.68 -12.37 -11.38
N ASP A 270 -5.58 -13.66 -11.05
CA ASP A 270 -6.67 -14.39 -10.38
C ASP A 270 -7.02 -13.83 -8.99
N PRO A 271 -6.07 -13.52 -8.09
CA PRO A 271 -6.36 -12.80 -6.85
C PRO A 271 -7.04 -11.45 -7.07
N THR A 272 -6.63 -10.69 -8.10
CA THR A 272 -7.25 -9.40 -8.42
C THR A 272 -8.70 -9.56 -8.88
N VAL A 273 -9.00 -10.58 -9.71
CA VAL A 273 -10.37 -10.90 -10.12
C VAL A 273 -11.21 -11.37 -8.93
N GLU A 274 -10.64 -12.19 -8.01
CA GLU A 274 -11.31 -12.58 -6.76
C GLU A 274 -11.65 -11.36 -5.91
N PHE A 275 -10.69 -10.48 -5.71
CA PHE A 275 -10.88 -9.26 -4.95
C PHE A 275 -11.99 -8.39 -5.55
N LEU A 276 -11.95 -8.14 -6.86
CA LEU A 276 -13.01 -7.41 -7.57
C LEU A 276 -14.38 -8.09 -7.45
N SER A 277 -14.42 -9.43 -7.51
CA SER A 277 -15.66 -10.19 -7.31
C SER A 277 -16.25 -10.00 -5.90
N ARG A 278 -15.40 -9.94 -4.87
CA ARG A 278 -15.85 -9.66 -3.49
C ARG A 278 -16.39 -8.26 -3.34
N LEU A 279 -15.71 -7.26 -3.91
CA LEU A 279 -16.17 -5.87 -3.96
C LEU A 279 -17.52 -5.77 -4.68
N HIS A 280 -17.66 -6.40 -5.85
CA HIS A 280 -18.88 -6.34 -6.65
C HIS A 280 -20.08 -7.04 -5.98
N LYS A 281 -19.84 -8.08 -5.17
CA LYS A 281 -20.88 -8.72 -4.36
C LYS A 281 -21.36 -7.82 -3.22
N ALA A 282 -20.47 -6.99 -2.65
CA ALA A 282 -20.80 -6.04 -1.60
C ALA A 282 -21.49 -4.78 -2.17
N ASP A 283 -20.99 -4.27 -3.29
CA ASP A 283 -21.55 -3.14 -4.04
C ASP A 283 -21.48 -3.41 -5.55
N PRO A 284 -22.65 -3.58 -6.25
CA PRO A 284 -22.68 -3.75 -7.71
C PRO A 284 -22.09 -2.59 -8.51
N HIS A 285 -21.88 -1.44 -7.89
CA HIS A 285 -21.21 -0.28 -8.48
C HIS A 285 -19.68 -0.29 -8.32
N ALA A 286 -19.09 -1.36 -7.77
CA ALA A 286 -17.66 -1.56 -7.82
C ALA A 286 -17.25 -1.95 -9.26
N TYR A 287 -16.46 -1.09 -9.89
CA TYR A 287 -15.99 -1.26 -11.25
C TYR A 287 -14.56 -1.78 -11.30
N GLY A 288 -14.27 -2.62 -12.31
CA GLY A 288 -12.92 -2.94 -12.72
C GLY A 288 -12.61 -2.30 -14.08
N ALA A 289 -11.37 -1.94 -14.31
CA ALA A 289 -10.83 -1.53 -15.60
C ALA A 289 -9.51 -2.28 -15.83
N PHE A 290 -9.49 -3.21 -16.79
CA PHE A 290 -8.34 -4.04 -17.09
C PHE A 290 -7.72 -3.61 -18.39
N TYR A 291 -6.42 -3.28 -18.34
CA TYR A 291 -5.66 -2.72 -19.45
C TYR A 291 -4.80 -3.80 -20.10
N PRO A 292 -5.11 -4.24 -21.35
CA PRO A 292 -4.42 -5.36 -22.00
C PRO A 292 -2.91 -5.18 -22.20
N LYS A 293 -2.44 -3.92 -22.21
CA LYS A 293 -1.02 -3.58 -22.36
C LYS A 293 -0.40 -3.02 -21.09
N GLY A 294 -1.19 -2.89 -20.01
CA GLY A 294 -0.74 -2.32 -18.74
C GLY A 294 0.12 -3.28 -17.95
N TYR A 295 1.06 -2.74 -17.20
CA TYR A 295 1.90 -3.43 -16.25
C TYR A 295 1.49 -3.06 -14.81
N HIS A 296 2.33 -3.45 -13.83
CA HIS A 296 2.04 -3.15 -12.42
C HIS A 296 2.00 -1.65 -12.11
N MET A 297 2.94 -0.88 -12.67
CA MET A 297 3.03 0.57 -12.44
C MET A 297 2.18 1.35 -13.44
N LEU A 298 0.89 1.00 -13.57
CA LEU A 298 -0.05 1.49 -14.58
C LEU A 298 -0.01 2.99 -14.80
N LEU A 299 0.04 3.78 -13.74
CA LEU A 299 0.06 5.26 -13.82
C LEU A 299 1.37 5.82 -14.35
N ARG A 300 2.41 4.98 -14.47
CA ARG A 300 3.76 5.34 -14.91
C ARG A 300 4.22 4.58 -16.16
N ASP A 301 3.38 3.71 -16.70
CA ASP A 301 3.59 3.04 -17.99
C ASP A 301 3.66 4.05 -19.14
N LEU A 302 4.14 3.63 -20.29
CA LEU A 302 4.17 4.48 -21.49
C LEU A 302 2.77 4.97 -21.90
N ASP A 303 1.74 4.15 -21.67
CA ASP A 303 0.32 4.50 -21.87
C ASP A 303 -0.40 4.93 -20.57
N GLY A 304 0.33 5.34 -19.55
CA GLY A 304 -0.22 5.75 -18.27
C GLY A 304 -1.20 6.93 -18.35
N GLU A 305 -1.09 7.77 -19.41
CA GLU A 305 -2.05 8.87 -19.62
C GLU A 305 -3.47 8.35 -19.87
N THR A 306 -3.64 7.20 -20.52
CA THR A 306 -4.95 6.56 -20.71
C THR A 306 -5.58 6.22 -19.36
N VAL A 307 -4.82 5.64 -18.44
CA VAL A 307 -5.27 5.34 -17.08
C VAL A 307 -5.61 6.61 -16.28
N MET A 308 -4.78 7.67 -16.42
CA MET A 308 -5.04 8.96 -15.78
C MET A 308 -6.32 9.63 -16.30
N LYS A 309 -6.64 9.47 -17.59
CA LYS A 309 -7.90 9.95 -18.20
C LYS A 309 -9.09 9.22 -17.63
N ASP A 310 -9.00 7.91 -17.46
CA ASP A 310 -10.07 7.09 -16.88
C ASP A 310 -10.32 7.47 -15.44
N VAL A 311 -9.28 7.60 -14.62
CA VAL A 311 -9.39 8.09 -13.22
C VAL A 311 -10.09 9.46 -13.17
N LYS A 312 -9.65 10.41 -14.00
CA LYS A 312 -10.28 11.75 -14.08
C LYS A 312 -11.76 11.65 -14.49
N SER A 313 -12.08 10.79 -15.45
CA SER A 313 -13.46 10.62 -15.93
C SER A 313 -14.34 10.01 -14.85
N TRP A 314 -13.84 8.99 -14.15
CA TRP A 314 -14.55 8.33 -13.06
C TRP A 314 -14.79 9.28 -11.86
N ILE A 315 -13.83 10.13 -11.52
CA ILE A 315 -14.01 11.18 -10.50
C ILE A 315 -15.11 12.16 -10.90
N ALA A 316 -15.25 12.48 -12.19
CA ALA A 316 -16.27 13.39 -12.66
C ALA A 316 -17.66 12.74 -12.70
N ASP A 317 -17.75 11.47 -13.05
CA ASP A 317 -18.98 10.67 -13.06
C ASP A 317 -18.63 9.18 -12.98
N ALA A 318 -18.78 8.61 -11.78
CA ALA A 318 -18.47 7.22 -11.51
C ALA A 318 -19.39 6.21 -12.23
N GLN A 319 -20.50 6.67 -12.83
CA GLN A 319 -21.42 5.82 -13.58
C GLN A 319 -21.24 5.89 -15.10
N ALA A 320 -20.47 6.87 -15.58
CA ALA A 320 -20.17 6.99 -17.00
C ALA A 320 -19.16 5.94 -17.45
N PRO A 321 -19.28 5.44 -18.71
CA PRO A 321 -18.25 4.57 -19.29
C PRO A 321 -16.87 5.24 -19.28
N LEU A 322 -15.82 4.45 -19.03
CA LEU A 322 -14.45 4.96 -19.05
C LEU A 322 -14.03 5.28 -20.51
N PRO A 323 -13.27 6.36 -20.73
CA PRO A 323 -12.78 6.72 -22.07
C PRO A 323 -12.01 5.63 -22.80
N SER A 324 -11.32 4.74 -22.07
CA SER A 324 -10.57 3.61 -22.64
C SER A 324 -11.45 2.41 -23.02
N GLY A 325 -12.64 2.26 -22.40
CA GLY A 325 -13.46 1.05 -22.47
C GLY A 325 -12.86 -0.15 -21.72
N ALA A 326 -11.86 0.07 -20.84
CA ALA A 326 -11.16 -1.01 -20.13
C ALA A 326 -12.06 -1.78 -19.16
N GLU A 327 -13.21 -1.23 -18.77
CA GLU A 327 -14.22 -1.91 -17.96
C GLU A 327 -14.83 -3.14 -18.65
N ALA A 328 -14.86 -3.16 -19.99
CA ALA A 328 -15.36 -4.33 -20.72
C ALA A 328 -14.47 -5.56 -20.52
N HIS A 329 -13.15 -5.39 -20.43
CA HIS A 329 -12.20 -6.48 -20.15
C HIS A 329 -12.35 -7.00 -18.71
N ALA A 330 -12.58 -6.12 -17.74
CA ALA A 330 -12.84 -6.53 -16.36
C ALA A 330 -14.17 -7.29 -16.23
N ALA A 331 -15.23 -6.84 -16.90
CA ALA A 331 -16.51 -7.53 -16.93
C ALA A 331 -16.40 -8.94 -17.54
N GLN A 332 -15.61 -9.10 -18.62
CA GLN A 332 -15.31 -10.43 -19.18
C GLN A 332 -14.57 -11.33 -18.19
N ALA A 333 -13.60 -10.78 -17.46
CA ALA A 333 -12.84 -11.53 -16.46
C ALA A 333 -13.73 -12.01 -15.30
N LEU A 334 -14.66 -11.18 -14.84
CA LEU A 334 -15.65 -11.54 -13.82
C LEU A 334 -16.63 -12.60 -14.31
N ALA A 335 -17.10 -12.50 -15.57
CA ALA A 335 -18.04 -13.45 -16.15
C ALA A 335 -17.43 -14.83 -16.43
N ALA A 336 -16.11 -14.91 -16.58
CA ALA A 336 -15.38 -16.17 -16.83
C ALA A 336 -15.11 -16.99 -15.54
N ARG A 337 -15.50 -16.47 -14.37
CA ARG A 337 -15.30 -17.09 -13.06
C ARG A 337 -16.57 -17.78 -12.55
#